data_334bd56e53a1a2f151c5ba257532fbbd
#
_entry.id   334bd56e53a1a2f151c5ba257532fbbd
#
_cell.length_a   1.000
_cell.length_b   1.000
_cell.length_c   1.000
_cell.angle_alpha   90.00
_cell.angle_beta   90.00
_cell.angle_gamma   90.00
#
_symmetry.space_group_name_H-M   'P 1'
#
loop_
_entity.id
_entity.type
_entity.pdbx_description
1 polymer ?
#
loop_
_entity_poly.entity_id
_entity_poly.type
_entity_poly.pdbx_seq_one_letter_code
_entity_poly.pdbx_strand_id
1 'polypeptide(L)'
;DAAGYRRQLDVFDDVERARQKLADYIDPAVSDDEWMERYHATLRFCPVERTEQWEEVIYEVERRCYNKTRLSWRGMGFCFKYWSIKRDVLAAMGIDWQSPQEMNPRCRFD
;
A
#
# COMPACT_ATOMS: atom_id res chain seq x y z
N ASP A 1 -3.23 10.40 -2.06
CA ASP A 1 -4.16 11.18 -2.88
C ASP A 1 -3.63 11.33 -4.31
N ALA A 2 -4.45 11.80 -5.23
CA ALA A 2 -4.07 11.92 -6.64
C ALA A 2 -2.92 12.91 -6.86
N ALA A 3 -2.86 13.98 -6.10
CA ALA A 3 -1.80 14.98 -6.22
C ALA A 3 -0.46 14.44 -5.69
N GLY A 4 -0.49 13.69 -4.60
CA GLY A 4 0.69 13.03 -4.05
C GLY A 4 1.23 11.97 -5.00
N TYR A 5 0.33 11.20 -5.61
CA TYR A 5 0.70 10.19 -6.58
C TYR A 5 1.34 10.82 -7.83
N ARG A 6 0.76 11.91 -8.34
CA ARG A 6 1.36 12.65 -9.46
C ARG A 6 2.75 13.17 -9.14
N ARG A 7 2.94 13.72 -7.94
CA ARG A 7 4.26 14.18 -7.51
C ARG A 7 5.29 13.06 -7.50
N GLN A 8 4.88 11.87 -7.07
CA GLN A 8 5.75 10.71 -7.10
C GLN A 8 6.12 10.32 -8.53
N LEU A 9 5.16 10.38 -9.45
CA LEU A 9 5.42 10.10 -10.86
C LEU A 9 6.37 11.16 -11.47
N ASP A 10 6.17 12.43 -11.14
CA ASP A 10 7.03 13.51 -11.61
C ASP A 10 8.46 13.35 -11.10
N VAL A 11 8.63 12.92 -9.85
CA VAL A 11 9.95 12.65 -9.27
C VAL A 11 10.67 11.53 -10.00
N PHE A 12 9.93 10.56 -10.55
CA PHE A 12 10.53 9.45 -11.27
C PHE A 12 10.84 9.77 -12.73
N ASP A 13 10.35 10.89 -13.26
CA ASP A 13 10.58 11.37 -14.63
C ASP A 13 10.34 10.32 -15.72
N ASP A 14 9.76 9.17 -15.36
CA ASP A 14 9.71 8.03 -16.26
C ASP A 14 8.54 7.12 -15.91
N VAL A 15 7.51 7.18 -16.74
CA VAL A 15 6.32 6.33 -16.61
C VAL A 15 6.69 4.86 -16.77
N GLU A 16 7.66 4.55 -17.64
CA GLU A 16 8.10 3.16 -17.86
C GLU A 16 8.76 2.58 -16.60
N ARG A 17 9.57 3.38 -15.91
CA ARG A 17 10.17 2.92 -14.65
C ARG A 17 9.12 2.68 -13.58
N ALA A 18 8.09 3.54 -13.49
CA ALA A 18 6.99 3.36 -12.55
C ALA A 18 6.20 2.08 -12.86
N ARG A 19 5.96 1.82 -14.17
CA ARG A 19 5.30 0.59 -14.59
C ARG A 19 6.13 -0.64 -14.26
N GLN A 20 7.43 -0.59 -14.51
CA GLN A 20 8.33 -1.71 -14.21
C GLN A 20 8.39 -1.97 -12.71
N LYS A 21 8.43 -0.94 -11.90
CA LYS A 21 8.42 -1.05 -10.45
C LYS A 21 7.15 -1.75 -9.97
N LEU A 22 6.01 -1.38 -10.52
CA LEU A 22 4.74 -2.00 -10.18
C LEU A 22 4.67 -3.45 -10.66
N ALA A 23 5.11 -3.71 -11.89
CA ALA A 23 5.15 -5.07 -12.44
C ALA A 23 6.03 -5.99 -11.58
N ASP A 24 7.18 -5.52 -11.17
CA ASP A 24 8.08 -6.29 -10.29
C ASP A 24 7.47 -6.49 -8.90
N TYR A 25 6.71 -5.51 -8.41
CA TYR A 25 6.05 -5.61 -7.11
C TYR A 25 5.03 -6.75 -7.07
N ILE A 26 4.27 -6.93 -8.15
CA ILE A 26 3.25 -7.98 -8.23
C ILE A 26 3.78 -9.31 -8.76
N ASP A 27 5.03 -9.37 -9.22
CA ASP A 27 5.63 -10.59 -9.77
C ASP A 27 6.02 -11.53 -8.61
N PRO A 28 5.41 -12.73 -8.55
CA PRO A 28 5.72 -13.68 -7.48
C PRO A 28 7.15 -14.23 -7.54
N ALA A 29 7.85 -14.10 -8.67
CA ALA A 29 9.23 -14.53 -8.81
C ALA A 29 10.22 -13.54 -8.17
N VAL A 30 9.79 -12.31 -7.91
CA VAL A 30 10.61 -11.29 -7.24
C VAL A 30 10.27 -11.29 -5.75
N SER A 31 11.23 -11.63 -4.89
CA SER A 31 11.02 -11.61 -3.44
C SER A 31 10.91 -10.18 -2.91
N ASP A 32 10.35 -10.02 -1.71
CA ASP A 32 10.27 -8.71 -1.07
C ASP A 32 11.65 -8.09 -0.88
N ASP A 33 12.63 -8.91 -0.47
CA ASP A 33 14.00 -8.41 -0.26
C ASP A 33 14.63 -7.95 -1.57
N GLU A 34 14.45 -8.70 -2.65
CA GLU A 34 14.94 -8.32 -3.98
C GLU A 34 14.28 -7.02 -4.46
N TRP A 35 12.97 -6.90 -4.27
CA TRP A 35 12.24 -5.70 -4.68
C TRP A 35 12.71 -4.48 -3.89
N MET A 36 12.86 -4.62 -2.58
CA MET A 36 13.33 -3.54 -1.73
C MET A 36 14.74 -3.09 -2.11
N GLU A 37 15.62 -4.03 -2.42
CA GLU A 37 17.00 -3.71 -2.85
C GLU A 37 16.99 -3.02 -4.21
N ARG A 38 16.22 -3.54 -5.17
CA ARG A 38 16.16 -3.03 -6.54
C ARG A 38 15.62 -1.60 -6.59
N TYR A 39 14.65 -1.27 -5.77
CA TYR A 39 13.99 0.04 -5.80
C TYR A 39 14.30 0.90 -4.57
N HIS A 40 15.30 0.51 -3.79
CA HIS A 40 15.72 1.24 -2.59
C HIS A 40 14.58 1.52 -1.61
N ALA A 41 13.63 0.60 -1.52
CA ALA A 41 12.51 0.73 -0.61
C ALA A 41 12.97 0.45 0.84
N THR A 42 12.45 1.22 1.78
CA THR A 42 12.81 1.10 3.19
C THR A 42 11.74 0.44 4.05
N LEU A 43 10.53 0.24 3.50
CA LEU A 43 9.41 -0.35 4.21
C LEU A 43 9.01 -1.68 3.57
N ARG A 44 8.66 -2.64 4.42
CA ARG A 44 8.10 -3.92 3.98
C ARG A 44 6.59 -3.81 3.91
N PHE A 45 6.00 -4.51 2.95
CA PHE A 45 4.55 -4.59 2.78
C PHE A 45 4.11 -6.05 2.87
N CYS A 46 2.84 -6.25 3.24
CA CYS A 46 2.29 -7.59 3.36
C CYS A 46 2.32 -8.31 2.00
N PRO A 47 2.82 -9.56 1.95
CA PRO A 47 2.93 -10.28 0.66
C PRO A 47 1.62 -10.45 -0.11
N VAL A 48 0.46 -10.42 0.56
CA VAL A 48 -0.84 -10.51 -0.10
C VAL A 48 -1.08 -9.35 -1.08
N GLU A 49 -0.42 -8.20 -0.87
CA GLU A 49 -0.50 -7.05 -1.77
C GLU A 49 0.11 -7.32 -3.14
N ARG A 50 0.84 -8.41 -3.29
CA ARG A 50 1.47 -8.83 -4.55
C ARG A 50 0.66 -9.88 -5.29
N THR A 51 -0.58 -10.13 -4.90
CA THR A 51 -1.44 -11.16 -5.49
C THR A 51 -2.47 -10.57 -6.44
N GLU A 52 -2.94 -11.37 -7.39
CA GLU A 52 -4.04 -10.98 -8.27
C GLU A 52 -5.32 -10.72 -7.49
N GLN A 53 -5.57 -11.48 -6.43
CA GLN A 53 -6.72 -11.28 -5.56
C GLN A 53 -6.73 -9.87 -4.96
N TRP A 54 -5.58 -9.40 -4.54
CA TRP A 54 -5.43 -8.04 -4.02
C TRP A 54 -5.77 -7.00 -5.11
N GLU A 55 -5.24 -7.15 -6.31
CA GLU A 55 -5.50 -6.22 -7.40
C GLU A 55 -6.97 -6.16 -7.78
N GLU A 56 -7.66 -7.28 -7.73
CA GLU A 56 -9.10 -7.34 -8.05
C GLU A 56 -9.94 -6.51 -7.09
N VAL A 57 -9.54 -6.39 -5.82
CA VAL A 57 -10.36 -5.79 -4.79
C VAL A 57 -9.85 -4.45 -4.26
N ILE A 58 -8.57 -4.11 -4.53
CA ILE A 58 -7.95 -2.96 -3.85
C ILE A 58 -8.65 -1.63 -4.13
N TYR A 59 -9.12 -1.39 -5.34
CA TYR A 59 -9.83 -0.16 -5.66
C TYR A 59 -11.12 -0.03 -4.86
N GLU A 60 -11.87 -1.11 -4.74
CA GLU A 60 -13.09 -1.12 -3.93
C GLU A 60 -12.77 -0.97 -2.44
N VAL A 61 -11.71 -1.60 -1.97
CA VAL A 61 -11.25 -1.47 -0.59
C VAL A 61 -10.91 -0.02 -0.28
N GLU A 62 -10.10 0.62 -1.12
CA GLU A 62 -9.70 2.01 -0.93
C GLU A 62 -10.91 2.96 -0.97
N ARG A 63 -11.86 2.70 -1.87
CA ARG A 63 -13.09 3.48 -1.94
C ARG A 63 -13.91 3.37 -0.65
N ARG A 64 -14.05 2.16 -0.11
CA ARG A 64 -14.76 1.94 1.16
C ARG A 64 -14.05 2.60 2.33
N CYS A 65 -12.73 2.50 2.38
CA CYS A 65 -11.91 3.13 3.41
C CYS A 65 -12.05 4.66 3.35
N TYR A 66 -11.98 5.22 2.15
CA TYR A 66 -12.17 6.66 1.95
C TYR A 66 -13.54 7.11 2.45
N ASN A 67 -14.61 6.39 2.08
CA ASN A 67 -15.96 6.74 2.50
C ASN A 67 -16.13 6.69 4.03
N LYS A 68 -15.48 5.75 4.69
CA LYS A 68 -15.54 5.61 6.14
C LYS A 68 -14.74 6.66 6.89
N THR A 69 -13.72 7.24 6.24
CA THR A 69 -12.78 8.16 6.89
C THR A 69 -12.85 9.60 6.38
N ARG A 70 -13.69 9.89 5.40
CA ARG A 70 -13.69 11.19 4.71
C ARG A 70 -13.95 12.38 5.63
N LEU A 71 -14.68 12.17 6.73
CA LEU A 71 -14.96 13.22 7.72
C LEU A 71 -14.05 13.15 8.94
N SER A 72 -13.06 12.23 8.92
CA SER A 72 -12.14 12.08 10.03
C SER A 72 -11.03 13.12 9.97
N TRP A 73 -10.55 13.52 11.15
CA TRP A 73 -9.36 14.36 11.25
C TRP A 73 -8.14 13.62 10.69
N ARG A 74 -7.39 14.31 9.84
CA ARG A 74 -6.28 13.68 9.09
C ARG A 74 -4.90 14.06 9.62
N GLY A 75 -4.81 14.45 10.86
CA GLY A 75 -3.53 14.76 11.49
C GLY A 75 -2.79 13.52 11.96
N MET A 76 -1.98 13.72 12.99
CA MET A 76 -1.17 12.67 13.60
C MET A 76 -2.03 11.47 14.02
N GLY A 77 -1.58 10.27 13.69
CA GLY A 77 -2.29 9.04 14.03
C GLY A 77 -3.38 8.62 13.05
N PHE A 78 -3.68 9.43 12.02
CA PHE A 78 -4.70 9.07 11.04
C PHE A 78 -4.36 7.76 10.31
N CYS A 79 -3.09 7.53 9.99
CA CYS A 79 -2.68 6.32 9.30
C CYS A 79 -3.06 5.05 10.07
N PHE A 80 -2.95 5.05 11.39
CA PHE A 80 -3.32 3.89 12.21
C PHE A 80 -4.82 3.62 12.14
N LYS A 81 -5.63 4.68 12.19
CA LYS A 81 -7.08 4.57 12.04
C LYS A 81 -7.45 4.04 10.65
N TYR A 82 -6.83 4.59 9.62
CA TYR A 82 -7.06 4.17 8.25
C TYR A 82 -6.70 2.69 8.05
N TRP A 83 -5.55 2.28 8.52
CA TRP A 83 -5.10 0.88 8.40
C TRP A 83 -5.98 -0.09 9.16
N SER A 84 -6.49 0.30 10.33
CA SER A 84 -7.44 -0.51 11.10
C SER A 84 -8.73 -0.76 10.30
N ILE A 85 -9.27 0.29 9.70
CA ILE A 85 -10.47 0.20 8.86
C ILE A 85 -10.19 -0.65 7.61
N LYS A 86 -9.06 -0.43 6.96
CA LYS A 86 -8.64 -1.19 5.78
C LYS A 86 -8.51 -2.67 6.10
N ARG A 87 -7.91 -2.99 7.23
CA ARG A 87 -7.79 -4.37 7.70
C ARG A 87 -9.16 -5.03 7.87
N ASP A 88 -10.11 -4.32 8.48
CA ASP A 88 -11.46 -4.83 8.68
C ASP A 88 -12.20 -5.05 7.35
N VAL A 89 -12.07 -4.11 6.42
CA VAL A 89 -12.68 -4.23 5.09
C VAL A 89 -12.11 -5.42 4.34
N LEU A 90 -10.79 -5.59 4.38
CA LEU A 90 -10.12 -6.72 3.72
C LEU A 90 -10.49 -8.06 4.37
N ALA A 91 -10.56 -8.11 5.69
CA ALA A 91 -10.97 -9.31 6.41
C ALA A 91 -12.39 -9.73 6.02
N ALA A 92 -13.30 -8.78 5.85
CA ALA A 92 -14.66 -9.05 5.38
C ALA A 92 -14.69 -9.64 3.96
N MET A 93 -13.66 -9.41 3.17
CA MET A 93 -13.48 -9.97 1.83
C MET A 93 -12.66 -11.27 1.82
N GLY A 94 -12.30 -11.80 2.99
CA GLY A 94 -11.53 -13.03 3.12
C GLY A 94 -10.03 -12.85 2.90
N ILE A 95 -9.52 -11.62 2.99
CA ILE A 95 -8.10 -11.33 2.79
C ILE A 95 -7.47 -10.99 4.15
N ASP A 96 -6.45 -11.77 4.52
CA ASP A 96 -5.65 -11.53 5.72
C ASP A 96 -4.52 -10.57 5.34
N TRP A 97 -4.61 -9.34 5.84
CA TRP A 97 -3.67 -8.28 5.53
C TRP A 97 -3.05 -7.72 6.79
N GLN A 98 -1.73 -7.54 6.75
CA GLN A 98 -0.99 -6.88 7.82
C GLN A 98 -0.64 -5.45 7.39
N SER A 99 -0.88 -4.49 8.28
CA SER A 99 -0.60 -3.09 8.00
C SER A 99 0.90 -2.83 7.92
N PRO A 100 1.31 -1.68 7.32
CA PRO A 100 2.73 -1.29 7.34
C PRO A 100 3.33 -1.22 8.75
N GLN A 101 2.54 -0.86 9.75
CA GLN A 101 3.00 -0.85 11.14
C GLN A 101 3.32 -2.27 11.64
N GLU A 102 2.46 -3.24 11.31
CA GLU A 102 2.67 -4.64 11.70
C GLU A 102 3.88 -5.25 10.98
N MET A 103 4.08 -4.88 9.72
CA MET A 103 5.21 -5.37 8.91
C MET A 103 6.53 -4.68 9.27
N ASN A 104 6.48 -3.48 9.86
CA ASN A 104 7.65 -2.68 10.20
C ASN A 104 7.54 -2.15 11.63
N PRO A 105 7.59 -3.05 12.65
CA PRO A 105 7.29 -2.66 14.04
C PRO A 105 8.28 -1.67 14.65
N ARG A 106 9.45 -1.51 14.04
CA ARG A 106 10.47 -0.57 14.51
C ARG A 106 10.39 0.81 13.87
N CYS A 107 9.52 0.98 12.89
CA CYS A 107 9.34 2.25 12.19
C CYS A 107 8.27 3.10 12.84
N ARG A 108 8.45 4.42 12.77
CA ARG A 108 7.44 5.37 13.18
C ARG A 108 6.57 5.76 12.00
N PHE A 109 5.26 5.84 12.25
CA PHE A 109 4.28 6.28 11.27
C PHE A 109 3.41 7.36 11.90
N ASP A 110 3.50 8.57 11.39
CA ASP A 110 2.71 9.71 11.86
C ASP A 110 2.08 10.47 10.71
#